data_6cf5717809614fcf07b1538d36f5644e
#
_entry.id   6cf5717809614fcf07b1538d36f5644e
#
_cell.length_a   1.000
_cell.length_b   1.000
_cell.length_c   1.000
_cell.angle_alpha   90.00
_cell.angle_beta   90.00
_cell.angle_gamma   90.00
#
_symmetry.space_group_name_H-M   'P 1'
#
loop_
_entity.id
_entity.type
_entity.pdbx_description
1 polymer ?
#
loop_
_entity_poly.entity_id
_entity_poly.type
_entity_poly.pdbx_seq_one_letter_code
_entity_poly.pdbx_strand_id
1 'polypeptide(L)'
;MKRILWFRRDLRVEDNPLLSLGGEVLPIFIFDENILKELPKDDKRVSFIFYYIIKLKSDLQKIGLDLKIFYSKHEAVFDYLKCYDEVVACGDYDSYAKERDLHVSHKLHFRYLNDTYIFKPNEVLKDDGTSYFVFTPFYKKARAILDKKNIDKVEIAHNVLVNEDYEGITKIGSEITKLTLDMQSIGFVAQELDIVNPHVKLENFKKNINNYKEMRDFLDEDIGSHLSVDLRFGTISTRAVLRDMLACQSVAEAFIRQLIFRDFYAYLLFHIPTLETKNYKYGFNGIEDDEKYERFCSATTGVPIVDAGVRELLQTGE
;
A
#
# COMPACT_ATOMS: atom_id res chain seq x y z
N MET A 1 24.83 -13.99 2.49
CA MET A 1 23.52 -13.77 3.14
C MET A 1 22.46 -13.76 2.06
N LYS A 2 21.55 -14.72 2.10
CA LYS A 2 20.42 -14.85 1.17
C LYS A 2 19.20 -14.22 1.75
N ARG A 3 18.66 -13.18 1.08
CA ARG A 3 17.50 -12.41 1.55
C ARG A 3 16.26 -12.71 0.75
N ILE A 4 15.13 -12.77 1.43
CA ILE A 4 13.80 -12.71 0.82
C ILE A 4 13.39 -11.24 0.77
N LEU A 5 13.09 -10.72 -0.43
CA LEU A 5 12.51 -9.40 -0.63
C LEU A 5 11.00 -9.57 -0.80
N TRP A 6 10.23 -9.34 0.25
CA TRP A 6 8.80 -9.60 0.24
C TRP A 6 8.03 -8.36 -0.16
N PHE A 7 7.66 -8.28 -1.45
CA PHE A 7 6.79 -7.25 -1.99
C PHE A 7 5.37 -7.40 -1.48
N ARG A 8 4.76 -6.29 -1.08
CA ARG A 8 3.39 -6.24 -0.52
C ARG A 8 2.60 -5.04 -1.04
N ARG A 9 2.87 -3.84 -0.52
CA ARG A 9 2.28 -2.55 -0.91
C ARG A 9 3.35 -1.61 -1.47
N ASP A 10 4.21 -2.16 -2.29
CA ASP A 10 5.37 -1.52 -2.90
C ASP A 10 5.63 -2.12 -4.29
N LEU A 11 4.54 -2.23 -5.08
CA LEU A 11 4.49 -2.96 -6.35
C LEU A 11 5.16 -2.19 -7.50
N ARG A 12 6.45 -1.86 -7.32
CA ARG A 12 7.28 -1.15 -8.29
C ARG A 12 8.75 -1.48 -8.13
N VAL A 13 9.54 -1.19 -9.15
CA VAL A 13 11.01 -1.29 -9.12
C VAL A 13 11.64 0.06 -8.75
N GLU A 14 11.14 1.15 -9.33
CA GLU A 14 11.72 2.48 -9.14
C GLU A 14 11.54 2.99 -7.71
N ASP A 15 12.61 3.60 -7.15
CA ASP A 15 12.60 4.20 -5.80
C ASP A 15 12.08 3.23 -4.72
N ASN A 16 12.45 1.94 -4.82
CA ASN A 16 12.00 0.89 -3.91
C ASN A 16 13.10 0.49 -2.92
N PRO A 17 12.91 0.68 -1.60
CA PRO A 17 13.92 0.38 -0.61
C PRO A 17 14.30 -1.11 -0.52
N LEU A 18 13.42 -2.04 -0.91
CA LEU A 18 13.75 -3.46 -0.94
C LEU A 18 14.95 -3.73 -1.86
N LEU A 19 15.03 -3.01 -2.98
CA LEU A 19 16.06 -3.21 -3.99
C LEU A 19 17.38 -2.48 -3.68
N SER A 20 17.45 -1.69 -2.61
CA SER A 20 18.66 -0.95 -2.21
C SER A 20 19.65 -1.73 -1.34
N LEU A 21 19.34 -2.97 -0.98
CA LEU A 21 20.10 -3.72 0.02
C LEU A 21 21.28 -4.50 -0.56
N GLY A 22 21.23 -4.86 -1.82
CA GLY A 22 22.26 -5.65 -2.50
C GLY A 22 22.38 -7.10 -2.00
N GLY A 23 23.22 -7.89 -2.69
CA GLY A 23 23.52 -9.29 -2.36
C GLY A 23 22.58 -10.31 -3.00
N GLU A 24 22.61 -11.56 -2.51
CA GLU A 24 21.75 -12.63 -3.01
C GLU A 24 20.32 -12.42 -2.54
N VAL A 25 19.38 -12.31 -3.49
CA VAL A 25 17.98 -11.96 -3.21
C VAL A 25 17.00 -12.93 -3.86
N LEU A 26 15.88 -13.20 -3.15
CA LEU A 26 14.69 -13.85 -3.66
C LEU A 26 13.53 -12.86 -3.56
N PRO A 27 13.18 -12.15 -4.65
CA PRO A 27 11.98 -11.34 -4.66
C PRO A 27 10.75 -12.24 -4.68
N ILE A 28 9.80 -12.03 -3.75
CA ILE A 28 8.56 -12.79 -3.66
C ILE A 28 7.34 -11.89 -3.57
N PHE A 29 6.21 -12.41 -4.04
CA PHE A 29 4.87 -11.94 -3.72
C PHE A 29 3.99 -13.11 -3.30
N ILE A 30 3.13 -12.89 -2.31
CA ILE A 30 2.21 -13.91 -1.79
C ILE A 30 0.78 -13.43 -2.00
N PHE A 31 0.03 -14.12 -2.84
CA PHE A 31 -1.43 -14.10 -2.80
C PHE A 31 -1.86 -14.91 -1.58
N ASP A 32 -2.02 -14.23 -0.43
CA ASP A 32 -2.30 -14.88 0.84
C ASP A 32 -3.74 -15.39 0.90
N GLU A 33 -3.91 -16.71 0.99
CA GLU A 33 -5.22 -17.34 1.09
C GLU A 33 -6.04 -16.85 2.29
N ASN A 34 -5.39 -16.44 3.39
CA ASN A 34 -6.08 -15.89 4.55
C ASN A 34 -6.79 -14.57 4.23
N ILE A 35 -6.25 -13.76 3.32
CA ILE A 35 -6.87 -12.52 2.85
C ILE A 35 -7.87 -12.81 1.73
N LEU A 36 -7.47 -13.59 0.74
CA LEU A 36 -8.24 -13.76 -0.48
C LEU A 36 -9.57 -14.51 -0.27
N LYS A 37 -9.65 -15.40 0.72
CA LYS A 37 -10.89 -16.15 1.02
C LYS A 37 -12.06 -15.27 1.46
N GLU A 38 -11.78 -14.09 2.02
CA GLU A 38 -12.78 -13.13 2.51
C GLU A 38 -13.28 -12.18 1.41
N LEU A 39 -12.68 -12.22 0.21
CA LEU A 39 -12.99 -11.29 -0.87
C LEU A 39 -13.98 -11.91 -1.88
N PRO A 40 -14.86 -11.09 -2.49
CA PRO A 40 -15.65 -11.49 -3.65
C PRO A 40 -14.74 -11.98 -4.79
N LYS A 41 -15.22 -12.95 -5.58
CA LYS A 41 -14.41 -13.54 -6.66
C LYS A 41 -14.14 -12.60 -7.83
N ASP A 42 -14.87 -11.52 -7.92
CA ASP A 42 -14.78 -10.44 -8.90
C ASP A 42 -14.23 -9.13 -8.32
N ASP A 43 -13.55 -9.20 -7.18
CA ASP A 43 -12.99 -8.03 -6.51
C ASP A 43 -11.98 -7.30 -7.40
N LYS A 44 -12.29 -6.05 -7.76
CA LYS A 44 -11.46 -5.18 -8.61
C LYS A 44 -10.05 -4.98 -8.05
N ARG A 45 -9.89 -4.98 -6.71
CA ARG A 45 -8.58 -4.81 -6.05
C ARG A 45 -7.64 -5.96 -6.39
N VAL A 46 -8.17 -7.19 -6.48
CA VAL A 46 -7.36 -8.37 -6.85
C VAL A 46 -6.92 -8.27 -8.30
N SER A 47 -7.80 -7.81 -9.20
CA SER A 47 -7.45 -7.57 -10.61
C SER A 47 -6.36 -6.50 -10.75
N PHE A 48 -6.45 -5.41 -9.99
CA PHE A 48 -5.44 -4.35 -9.95
C PHE A 48 -4.09 -4.87 -9.46
N ILE A 49 -4.07 -5.59 -8.32
CA ILE A 49 -2.86 -6.18 -7.77
C ILE A 49 -2.25 -7.16 -8.77
N PHE A 50 -3.06 -8.03 -9.38
CA PHE A 50 -2.58 -9.02 -10.34
C PHE A 50 -1.92 -8.36 -11.55
N TYR A 51 -2.55 -7.32 -12.11
CA TYR A 51 -1.95 -6.53 -13.20
C TYR A 51 -0.56 -5.99 -12.80
N TYR A 52 -0.45 -5.37 -11.62
CA TYR A 52 0.82 -4.80 -11.17
C TYR A 52 1.86 -5.86 -10.77
N ILE A 53 1.45 -7.05 -10.37
CA ILE A 53 2.37 -8.17 -10.13
C ILE A 53 2.99 -8.66 -11.44
N ILE A 54 2.20 -8.78 -12.51
CA ILE A 54 2.73 -9.10 -13.85
C ILE A 54 3.70 -8.01 -14.32
N LYS A 55 3.32 -6.75 -14.15
CA LYS A 55 4.17 -5.62 -14.49
C LYS A 55 5.46 -5.61 -13.66
N LEU A 56 5.38 -5.79 -12.34
CA LEU A 56 6.54 -5.85 -11.45
C LEU A 56 7.49 -6.97 -11.84
N LYS A 57 6.97 -8.17 -12.15
CA LYS A 57 7.77 -9.30 -12.64
C LYS A 57 8.53 -8.92 -13.90
N SER A 58 7.85 -8.34 -14.88
CA SER A 58 8.47 -7.86 -16.12
C SER A 58 9.52 -6.77 -15.87
N ASP A 59 9.25 -5.82 -14.97
CA ASP A 59 10.18 -4.73 -14.65
C ASP A 59 11.42 -5.24 -13.87
N LEU A 60 11.26 -6.23 -12.99
CA LEU A 60 12.37 -6.92 -12.33
C LEU A 60 13.26 -7.66 -13.34
N GLN A 61 12.67 -8.32 -14.34
CA GLN A 61 13.43 -9.02 -15.39
C GLN A 61 14.32 -8.09 -16.21
N LYS A 62 13.88 -6.85 -16.44
CA LYS A 62 14.69 -5.82 -17.15
C LYS A 62 15.98 -5.44 -16.39
N ILE A 63 16.02 -5.66 -15.08
CA ILE A 63 17.20 -5.40 -14.23
C ILE A 63 17.93 -6.68 -13.79
N GLY A 64 17.65 -7.82 -14.44
CA GLY A 64 18.31 -9.11 -14.16
C GLY A 64 17.79 -9.82 -12.92
N LEU A 65 16.62 -9.45 -12.40
CA LEU A 65 15.91 -10.13 -11.30
C LEU A 65 14.65 -10.80 -11.83
N ASP A 66 13.95 -11.54 -10.95
CA ASP A 66 12.61 -12.08 -11.25
C ASP A 66 11.76 -12.10 -9.98
N LEU A 67 10.46 -12.39 -10.12
CA LEU A 67 9.51 -12.44 -9.01
C LEU A 67 8.96 -13.86 -8.87
N LYS A 68 9.20 -14.48 -7.71
CA LYS A 68 8.55 -15.74 -7.34
C LYS A 68 7.19 -15.45 -6.73
N ILE A 69 6.14 -15.97 -7.33
CA ILE A 69 4.76 -15.71 -6.93
C ILE A 69 4.21 -16.94 -6.22
N PHE A 70 3.63 -16.74 -5.05
CA PHE A 70 2.96 -17.78 -4.27
C PHE A 70 1.45 -17.54 -4.19
N TYR A 71 0.68 -18.61 -4.17
CA TYR A 71 -0.71 -18.62 -3.75
C TYR A 71 -0.87 -19.65 -2.63
N SER A 72 -0.79 -19.20 -1.40
CA SER A 72 -0.81 -20.03 -0.19
C SER A 72 -0.97 -19.16 1.04
N LYS A 73 -1.22 -19.78 2.18
CA LYS A 73 -1.06 -19.10 3.47
C LYS A 73 0.40 -18.68 3.66
N HIS A 74 0.63 -17.49 4.18
CA HIS A 74 1.98 -16.98 4.39
C HIS A 74 2.81 -17.90 5.32
N GLU A 75 2.18 -18.55 6.31
CA GLU A 75 2.84 -19.49 7.21
C GLU A 75 3.52 -20.63 6.45
N ALA A 76 2.81 -21.22 5.48
CA ALA A 76 3.33 -22.31 4.65
C ALA A 76 4.47 -21.84 3.74
N VAL A 77 4.36 -20.61 3.20
CA VAL A 77 5.42 -20.03 2.37
C VAL A 77 6.71 -19.85 3.17
N PHE A 78 6.64 -19.29 4.40
CA PHE A 78 7.83 -19.09 5.20
C PHE A 78 8.37 -20.37 5.85
N ASP A 79 7.57 -21.41 6.03
CA ASP A 79 8.06 -22.75 6.36
C ASP A 79 8.84 -23.37 5.20
N TYR A 80 8.39 -23.16 3.98
CA TYR A 80 9.12 -23.58 2.78
C TYR A 80 10.43 -22.80 2.58
N LEU A 81 10.45 -21.49 2.89
CA LEU A 81 11.59 -20.61 2.71
C LEU A 81 12.53 -20.50 3.93
N LYS A 82 12.41 -21.37 4.92
CA LYS A 82 13.18 -21.32 6.17
C LYS A 82 14.70 -21.43 6.03
N CYS A 83 15.22 -21.77 4.85
CA CYS A 83 16.66 -21.86 4.57
C CYS A 83 17.29 -20.50 4.23
N TYR A 84 16.51 -19.42 4.14
CA TYR A 84 16.99 -18.07 3.93
C TYR A 84 17.40 -17.41 5.24
N ASP A 85 18.33 -16.42 5.16
CA ASP A 85 18.88 -15.77 6.35
C ASP A 85 18.00 -14.64 6.90
N GLU A 86 17.32 -13.92 5.99
CA GLU A 86 16.58 -12.69 6.33
C GLU A 86 15.36 -12.52 5.43
N VAL A 87 14.27 -12.03 6.02
CA VAL A 87 13.11 -11.49 5.27
C VAL A 87 13.09 -9.99 5.43
N VAL A 88 12.99 -9.28 4.32
CA VAL A 88 12.85 -7.83 4.30
C VAL A 88 11.53 -7.44 3.66
N ALA A 89 10.78 -6.56 4.30
CA ALA A 89 9.52 -6.04 3.80
C ALA A 89 9.28 -4.59 4.24
N CYS A 90 8.47 -3.86 3.48
CA CYS A 90 8.02 -2.54 3.89
C CYS A 90 6.90 -2.67 4.95
N GLY A 91 7.00 -1.88 6.03
CA GLY A 91 6.11 -1.98 7.18
C GLY A 91 4.65 -1.65 6.86
N ASP A 92 3.73 -2.35 7.49
CA ASP A 92 2.30 -2.09 7.51
C ASP A 92 1.80 -2.10 8.97
N TYR A 93 0.66 -1.46 9.26
CA TYR A 93 0.31 -1.13 10.66
C TYR A 93 -1.02 -1.72 11.12
N ASP A 94 -1.78 -2.40 10.24
CA ASP A 94 -2.99 -3.10 10.64
C ASP A 94 -2.68 -4.36 11.48
N SER A 95 -3.67 -4.83 12.24
CA SER A 95 -3.51 -5.94 13.19
C SER A 95 -3.10 -7.22 12.47
N TYR A 96 -3.73 -7.51 11.32
CA TYR A 96 -3.36 -8.68 10.52
C TYR A 96 -1.90 -8.62 10.07
N ALA A 97 -1.44 -7.48 9.57
CA ALA A 97 -0.06 -7.30 9.15
C ALA A 97 0.93 -7.50 10.31
N LYS A 98 0.61 -6.96 11.51
CA LYS A 98 1.45 -7.12 12.70
C LYS A 98 1.53 -8.57 13.15
N GLU A 99 0.41 -9.30 13.22
CA GLU A 99 0.37 -10.71 13.59
C GLU A 99 1.13 -11.58 12.59
N ARG A 100 0.89 -11.36 11.30
CA ARG A 100 1.58 -12.03 10.20
C ARG A 100 3.10 -11.83 10.29
N ASP A 101 3.53 -10.58 10.43
CA ASP A 101 4.96 -10.23 10.46
C ASP A 101 5.63 -10.75 11.75
N LEU A 102 4.91 -10.76 12.88
CA LEU A 102 5.36 -11.39 14.13
C LEU A 102 5.55 -12.90 13.93
N HIS A 103 4.59 -13.59 13.30
CA HIS A 103 4.71 -15.02 13.01
C HIS A 103 5.96 -15.32 12.16
N VAL A 104 6.21 -14.53 11.12
CA VAL A 104 7.41 -14.68 10.27
C VAL A 104 8.69 -14.41 11.07
N SER A 105 8.68 -13.41 11.95
CA SER A 105 9.85 -13.06 12.78
C SER A 105 10.27 -14.14 13.77
N HIS A 106 9.36 -15.05 14.14
CA HIS A 106 9.71 -16.23 14.95
C HIS A 106 10.46 -17.31 14.16
N LYS A 107 10.42 -17.26 12.82
CA LYS A 107 11.04 -18.27 11.95
C LYS A 107 12.31 -17.77 11.28
N LEU A 108 12.32 -16.50 10.89
CA LEU A 108 13.40 -15.86 10.14
C LEU A 108 13.70 -14.48 10.71
N HIS A 109 14.94 -14.02 10.54
CA HIS A 109 15.26 -12.63 10.86
C HIS A 109 14.42 -11.70 9.99
N PHE A 110 13.55 -10.89 10.62
CA PHE A 110 12.63 -10.00 9.90
C PHE A 110 13.09 -8.54 10.01
N ARG A 111 13.29 -7.91 8.88
CA ARG A 111 13.72 -6.52 8.80
C ARG A 111 12.66 -5.65 8.14
N TYR A 112 12.25 -4.60 8.85
CA TYR A 112 11.31 -3.60 8.34
C TYR A 112 12.03 -2.45 7.63
N LEU A 113 11.50 -2.03 6.48
CA LEU A 113 11.84 -0.79 5.79
C LEU A 113 10.63 0.15 5.80
N ASN A 114 10.89 1.46 5.68
CA ASN A 114 9.84 2.46 5.53
C ASN A 114 9.72 2.84 4.06
N ASP A 115 8.53 2.73 3.50
CA ASP A 115 8.25 3.08 2.10
C ASP A 115 6.88 3.72 1.91
N THR A 116 5.82 3.04 2.39
CA THR A 116 4.41 3.39 2.15
C THR A 116 4.06 4.79 2.68
N TYR A 117 4.70 5.22 3.76
CA TYR A 117 4.43 6.47 4.46
C TYR A 117 5.68 7.36 4.51
N ILE A 118 5.46 8.68 4.66
CA ILE A 118 6.53 9.68 4.77
C ILE A 118 7.32 9.46 6.06
N PHE A 119 6.63 9.21 7.17
CA PHE A 119 7.21 9.08 8.49
C PHE A 119 7.13 7.64 9.01
N LYS A 120 8.16 7.25 9.79
CA LYS A 120 8.08 6.05 10.61
C LYS A 120 7.09 6.29 11.77
N PRO A 121 6.45 5.24 12.33
CA PRO A 121 5.43 5.40 13.35
C PRO A 121 5.83 6.25 14.57
N ASN A 122 7.09 6.15 15.01
CA ASN A 122 7.61 6.86 16.19
C ASN A 122 8.46 8.09 15.83
N GLU A 123 8.40 8.55 14.58
CA GLU A 123 9.20 9.71 14.13
C GLU A 123 8.54 11.04 14.50
N VAL A 124 7.20 11.07 14.57
CA VAL A 124 6.43 12.28 14.89
C VAL A 124 5.81 12.13 16.28
N LEU A 125 6.56 12.47 17.31
CA LEU A 125 6.12 12.44 18.70
C LEU A 125 6.17 13.85 19.31
N LYS A 126 5.43 14.08 20.39
CA LYS A 126 5.55 15.27 21.23
C LYS A 126 6.93 15.31 21.90
N ASP A 127 7.28 16.47 22.47
CA ASP A 127 8.58 16.64 23.11
C ASP A 127 8.75 15.78 24.37
N ASP A 128 7.63 15.37 24.98
CA ASP A 128 7.58 14.41 26.11
C ASP A 128 7.59 12.92 25.67
N GLY A 129 7.71 12.66 24.35
CA GLY A 129 7.70 11.31 23.76
C GLY A 129 6.31 10.70 23.60
N THR A 130 5.24 11.39 23.97
CA THR A 130 3.88 10.86 23.80
C THR A 130 3.31 11.14 22.41
N SER A 131 2.26 10.39 22.05
CA SER A 131 1.64 10.44 20.73
C SER A 131 0.67 11.62 20.57
N TYR A 132 0.52 12.08 19.33
CA TYR A 132 -0.53 13.02 18.96
C TYR A 132 -1.82 12.29 18.62
N PHE A 133 -2.95 12.85 19.05
CA PHE A 133 -4.29 12.34 18.76
C PHE A 133 -5.19 13.37 18.06
N VAL A 134 -4.61 14.50 17.66
CA VAL A 134 -5.27 15.56 16.91
C VAL A 134 -4.37 15.95 15.75
N PHE A 135 -4.95 16.08 14.55
CA PHE A 135 -4.18 16.30 13.32
C PHE A 135 -3.39 17.61 13.31
N THR A 136 -3.98 18.73 13.73
CA THR A 136 -3.31 20.04 13.60
C THR A 136 -1.96 20.12 14.33
N PRO A 137 -1.82 19.71 15.59
CA PRO A 137 -0.50 19.70 16.24
C PRO A 137 0.44 18.63 15.65
N PHE A 138 -0.09 17.47 15.24
CA PHE A 138 0.69 16.45 14.50
C PHE A 138 1.26 17.04 13.22
N TYR A 139 0.44 17.69 12.40
CA TYR A 139 0.86 18.31 11.14
C TYR A 139 1.97 19.34 11.33
N LYS A 140 1.87 20.22 12.33
CA LYS A 140 2.91 21.21 12.61
C LYS A 140 4.26 20.54 12.92
N LYS A 141 4.25 19.51 13.74
CA LYS A 141 5.47 18.76 14.08
C LYS A 141 6.01 17.98 12.87
N ALA A 142 5.13 17.27 12.17
CA ALA A 142 5.47 16.50 10.96
C ALA A 142 6.08 17.40 9.87
N ARG A 143 5.48 18.56 9.64
CA ARG A 143 5.98 19.52 8.64
C ARG A 143 7.39 20.03 8.99
N ALA A 144 7.64 20.36 10.25
CA ALA A 144 8.96 20.79 10.73
C ALA A 144 10.02 19.68 10.65
N ILE A 145 9.63 18.42 10.79
CA ILE A 145 10.51 17.26 10.57
C ILE A 145 10.77 17.09 9.07
N LEU A 146 9.72 17.22 8.24
CA LEU A 146 9.84 17.08 6.79
C LEU A 146 10.82 18.08 6.17
N ASP A 147 10.86 19.31 6.66
CA ASP A 147 11.79 20.35 6.18
C ASP A 147 13.27 19.95 6.32
N LYS A 148 13.56 18.98 7.20
CA LYS A 148 14.92 18.50 7.49
C LYS A 148 15.14 17.06 7.01
N LYS A 149 14.09 16.41 6.49
CA LYS A 149 14.13 15.00 6.12
C LYS A 149 14.75 14.83 4.73
N ASN A 150 15.69 13.89 4.64
CA ASN A 150 16.14 13.43 3.34
C ASN A 150 15.03 12.59 2.67
N ILE A 151 14.63 12.98 1.47
CA ILE A 151 13.64 12.33 0.63
C ILE A 151 14.22 11.95 -0.74
N ASP A 152 15.54 11.81 -0.84
CA ASP A 152 16.22 11.44 -2.08
C ASP A 152 15.68 10.11 -2.62
N LYS A 153 15.82 9.97 -3.93
CA LYS A 153 15.50 8.72 -4.62
C LYS A 153 16.38 7.59 -4.08
N VAL A 154 15.74 6.47 -3.79
CA VAL A 154 16.45 5.26 -3.40
C VAL A 154 17.00 4.58 -4.65
N GLU A 155 18.31 4.39 -4.69
CA GLU A 155 18.99 3.74 -5.80
C GLU A 155 18.96 2.21 -5.64
N ILE A 156 18.89 1.52 -6.78
CA ILE A 156 18.94 0.06 -6.82
C ILE A 156 20.38 -0.38 -6.62
N ALA A 157 20.63 -1.22 -5.62
CA ALA A 157 21.93 -1.82 -5.38
C ALA A 157 22.18 -3.00 -6.32
N HIS A 158 23.42 -3.50 -6.32
CA HIS A 158 23.74 -4.74 -7.03
C HIS A 158 23.11 -5.94 -6.33
N ASN A 159 21.99 -6.42 -6.87
CA ASN A 159 21.27 -7.59 -6.41
C ASN A 159 21.57 -8.78 -7.33
N VAL A 160 21.81 -9.96 -6.76
CA VAL A 160 22.03 -11.21 -7.47
C VAL A 160 20.85 -12.13 -7.22
N LEU A 161 20.17 -12.53 -8.27
CA LEU A 161 19.01 -13.40 -8.17
C LEU A 161 19.41 -14.81 -7.69
N VAL A 162 18.75 -15.31 -6.66
CA VAL A 162 18.92 -16.70 -6.21
C VAL A 162 18.40 -17.63 -7.31
N ASN A 163 19.09 -18.75 -7.53
CA ASN A 163 18.66 -19.76 -8.51
C ASN A 163 17.45 -20.55 -7.96
N GLU A 164 16.29 -20.19 -8.45
CA GLU A 164 14.98 -20.76 -8.09
C GLU A 164 14.11 -20.90 -9.35
N ASP A 165 13.03 -21.62 -9.26
CA ASP A 165 12.03 -21.66 -10.31
C ASP A 165 11.04 -20.50 -10.15
N TYR A 166 10.98 -19.61 -11.14
CA TYR A 166 10.18 -18.38 -11.17
C TYR A 166 8.97 -18.48 -12.11
N GLU A 167 8.73 -19.64 -12.72
CA GLU A 167 7.60 -19.81 -13.63
C GLU A 167 6.28 -19.98 -12.86
N GLY A 168 5.21 -19.45 -13.40
CA GLY A 168 3.85 -19.61 -12.90
C GLY A 168 3.65 -19.10 -11.47
N ILE A 169 2.69 -19.71 -10.79
CA ILE A 169 2.38 -19.49 -9.38
C ILE A 169 2.68 -20.77 -8.59
N THR A 170 3.48 -20.67 -7.55
CA THR A 170 3.75 -21.80 -6.65
C THR A 170 2.67 -21.87 -5.58
N LYS A 171 1.98 -23.01 -5.50
CA LYS A 171 1.02 -23.29 -4.43
C LYS A 171 1.63 -24.31 -3.47
N ILE A 172 1.61 -23.99 -2.18
CA ILE A 172 2.09 -24.83 -1.10
C ILE A 172 0.87 -25.37 -0.33
N GLY A 173 0.64 -26.66 -0.41
CA GLY A 173 -0.42 -27.41 0.28
C GLY A 173 0.17 -28.69 0.88
N SER A 174 -0.58 -29.80 0.81
CA SER A 174 -0.02 -31.14 1.11
C SER A 174 1.13 -31.49 0.18
N GLU A 175 1.09 -30.97 -1.04
CA GLU A 175 2.15 -31.05 -2.04
C GLU A 175 2.41 -29.65 -2.62
N ILE A 176 3.62 -29.44 -3.14
CA ILE A 176 3.97 -28.22 -3.87
C ILE A 176 3.55 -28.40 -5.32
N THR A 177 2.68 -27.50 -5.80
CA THR A 177 2.18 -27.52 -7.17
C THR A 177 2.48 -26.22 -7.90
N LYS A 178 2.57 -26.29 -9.20
CA LYS A 178 2.69 -25.17 -10.11
C LYS A 178 1.34 -24.89 -10.76
N LEU A 179 0.91 -23.64 -10.68
CA LEU A 179 -0.30 -23.13 -11.32
C LEU A 179 0.10 -22.17 -12.47
N THR A 180 -0.77 -22.01 -13.43
CA THR A 180 -0.63 -20.98 -14.46
C THR A 180 -0.63 -19.58 -13.85
N LEU A 181 0.06 -18.64 -14.50
CA LEU A 181 0.10 -17.25 -14.06
C LEU A 181 -1.13 -16.51 -14.61
N ASP A 182 -2.28 -16.84 -14.06
CA ASP A 182 -3.57 -16.22 -14.37
C ASP A 182 -4.45 -16.10 -13.11
N MET A 183 -5.49 -15.28 -13.21
CA MET A 183 -6.39 -15.01 -12.08
C MET A 183 -7.27 -16.20 -11.71
N GLN A 184 -7.59 -17.07 -12.66
CA GLN A 184 -8.41 -18.26 -12.41
C GLN A 184 -7.67 -19.24 -11.50
N SER A 185 -6.35 -19.34 -11.66
CA SER A 185 -5.47 -20.17 -10.82
C SER A 185 -5.49 -19.79 -9.33
N ILE A 186 -5.79 -18.54 -9.01
CA ILE A 186 -5.98 -18.06 -7.63
C ILE A 186 -7.45 -17.95 -7.24
N GLY A 187 -8.38 -18.44 -8.11
CA GLY A 187 -9.81 -18.52 -7.84
C GLY A 187 -10.58 -17.21 -8.03
N PHE A 188 -10.09 -16.28 -8.85
CA PHE A 188 -10.73 -14.99 -9.14
C PHE A 188 -11.05 -14.81 -10.61
N VAL A 189 -12.03 -13.94 -10.89
CA VAL A 189 -12.43 -13.54 -12.24
C VAL A 189 -11.84 -12.16 -12.51
N ALA A 190 -11.10 -12.05 -13.62
CA ALA A 190 -10.50 -10.78 -14.02
C ALA A 190 -11.57 -9.73 -14.32
N GLN A 191 -11.41 -8.55 -13.75
CA GLN A 191 -12.25 -7.39 -14.00
C GLN A 191 -11.53 -6.42 -14.94
N GLU A 192 -12.28 -5.80 -15.83
CA GLU A 192 -11.78 -4.72 -16.67
C GLU A 192 -11.53 -3.49 -15.81
N LEU A 193 -10.33 -2.91 -15.94
CA LEU A 193 -9.89 -1.74 -15.18
C LEU A 193 -9.28 -0.73 -16.13
N ASP A 194 -9.64 0.53 -15.97
CA ASP A 194 -8.94 1.64 -16.63
C ASP A 194 -7.69 2.01 -15.84
N ILE A 195 -6.58 1.33 -16.15
CA ILE A 195 -5.31 1.52 -15.44
C ILE A 195 -4.46 2.57 -16.16
N VAL A 196 -4.47 3.78 -15.63
CA VAL A 196 -3.57 4.85 -16.07
C VAL A 196 -2.25 4.76 -15.30
N ASN A 197 -1.13 4.96 -15.99
CA ASN A 197 0.19 4.98 -15.34
C ASN A 197 0.23 6.08 -14.27
N PRO A 198 0.63 5.77 -13.01
CA PRO A 198 0.62 6.74 -11.92
C PRO A 198 1.53 7.95 -12.13
N HIS A 199 2.62 7.82 -12.90
CA HIS A 199 3.45 8.97 -13.26
C HIS A 199 2.72 9.92 -14.23
N VAL A 200 1.88 9.40 -15.12
CA VAL A 200 1.03 10.23 -16.00
C VAL A 200 -0.03 10.96 -15.18
N LYS A 201 -0.66 10.29 -14.20
CA LYS A 201 -1.57 10.93 -13.25
C LYS A 201 -0.89 12.07 -12.49
N LEU A 202 0.31 11.83 -11.98
CA LEU A 202 1.10 12.83 -11.25
C LEU A 202 1.44 14.04 -12.13
N GLU A 203 1.91 13.81 -13.37
CA GLU A 203 2.23 14.89 -14.30
C GLU A 203 0.98 15.71 -14.70
N ASN A 204 -0.17 15.06 -14.86
CA ASN A 204 -1.42 15.78 -15.12
C ASN A 204 -1.87 16.58 -13.90
N PHE A 205 -1.75 16.03 -12.70
CA PHE A 205 -2.06 16.74 -11.46
C PHE A 205 -1.17 17.98 -11.29
N LYS A 206 0.12 17.89 -11.59
CA LYS A 206 1.06 19.02 -11.50
C LYS A 206 0.63 20.22 -12.37
N LYS A 207 -0.02 19.98 -13.51
CA LYS A 207 -0.53 21.06 -14.36
C LYS A 207 -1.62 21.90 -13.67
N ASN A 208 -2.38 21.27 -12.76
CA ASN A 208 -3.52 21.86 -12.07
C ASN A 208 -3.20 22.27 -10.62
N ILE A 209 -1.97 22.05 -10.15
CA ILE A 209 -1.61 22.21 -8.72
C ILE A 209 -1.88 23.62 -8.19
N ASN A 210 -1.76 24.66 -9.03
CA ASN A 210 -2.01 26.04 -8.64
C ASN A 210 -3.47 26.27 -8.20
N ASN A 211 -4.41 25.54 -8.79
CA ASN A 211 -5.83 25.67 -8.54
C ASN A 211 -6.31 24.69 -7.46
N TYR A 212 -5.51 23.66 -7.14
CA TYR A 212 -5.91 22.56 -6.26
C TYR A 212 -6.45 23.04 -4.90
N LYS A 213 -5.79 23.99 -4.25
CA LYS A 213 -6.17 24.47 -2.92
C LYS A 213 -7.59 25.05 -2.90
N GLU A 214 -7.96 25.78 -3.94
CA GLU A 214 -9.22 26.52 -4.01
C GLU A 214 -10.35 25.68 -4.60
N MET A 215 -10.02 24.78 -5.54
CA MET A 215 -11.00 24.04 -6.32
C MET A 215 -11.30 22.63 -5.78
N ARG A 216 -10.44 22.07 -4.94
CA ARG A 216 -10.54 20.66 -4.47
C ARG A 216 -11.86 20.31 -3.73
N ASP A 217 -12.54 21.32 -3.20
CA ASP A 217 -13.79 21.12 -2.46
C ASP A 217 -15.04 21.28 -3.38
N PHE A 218 -14.84 21.60 -4.68
CA PHE A 218 -15.89 21.64 -5.69
C PHE A 218 -15.97 20.27 -6.38
N LEU A 219 -17.12 19.60 -6.23
CA LEU A 219 -17.29 18.21 -6.65
C LEU A 219 -17.51 18.03 -8.17
N ASP A 220 -17.79 19.11 -8.88
CA ASP A 220 -17.94 19.16 -10.34
C ASP A 220 -16.60 19.42 -11.05
N GLU A 221 -15.53 19.66 -10.30
CA GLU A 221 -14.18 19.89 -10.82
C GLU A 221 -13.28 18.68 -10.60
N ASP A 222 -12.83 18.09 -11.70
CA ASP A 222 -11.87 16.98 -11.66
C ASP A 222 -10.43 17.50 -11.51
N ILE A 223 -10.10 17.89 -10.28
CA ILE A 223 -8.81 18.50 -9.94
C ILE A 223 -7.96 17.61 -9.02
N GLY A 224 -8.45 16.42 -8.74
CA GLY A 224 -7.76 15.43 -7.91
C GLY A 224 -6.48 14.89 -8.52
N SER A 225 -5.68 14.23 -7.69
CA SER A 225 -4.47 13.55 -8.17
C SER A 225 -4.74 12.15 -8.73
N HIS A 226 -5.85 11.54 -8.35
CA HIS A 226 -6.21 10.13 -8.64
C HIS A 226 -5.10 9.12 -8.29
N LEU A 227 -4.30 9.45 -7.25
CA LEU A 227 -3.18 8.61 -6.80
C LEU A 227 -3.51 7.76 -5.57
N SER A 228 -4.75 7.76 -5.07
CA SER A 228 -5.11 7.07 -3.83
C SER A 228 -4.81 5.57 -3.89
N VAL A 229 -5.26 4.90 -4.95
CA VAL A 229 -5.04 3.47 -5.19
C VAL A 229 -3.56 3.19 -5.42
N ASP A 230 -2.88 4.04 -6.21
CA ASP A 230 -1.46 3.89 -6.52
C ASP A 230 -0.59 4.03 -5.26
N LEU A 231 -0.89 5.00 -4.40
CA LEU A 231 -0.22 5.16 -3.11
C LEU A 231 -0.56 4.03 -2.13
N ARG A 232 -1.76 3.45 -2.21
CA ARG A 232 -2.18 2.32 -1.37
C ARG A 232 -1.39 1.07 -1.69
N PHE A 233 -1.19 0.75 -2.98
CA PHE A 233 -0.47 -0.44 -3.43
C PHE A 233 1.00 -0.18 -3.77
N GLY A 234 1.45 1.06 -3.64
CA GLY A 234 2.84 1.44 -3.85
C GLY A 234 3.32 1.27 -5.29
N THR A 235 2.42 1.45 -6.25
CA THR A 235 2.75 1.45 -7.69
C THR A 235 3.48 2.73 -8.12
N ILE A 236 3.42 3.74 -7.25
CA ILE A 236 4.28 4.93 -7.26
C ILE A 236 4.88 5.15 -5.87
N SER A 237 6.10 5.67 -5.81
CA SER A 237 6.75 6.00 -4.54
C SER A 237 6.13 7.22 -3.88
N THR A 238 5.74 7.11 -2.60
CA THR A 238 5.32 8.27 -1.79
C THR A 238 6.41 9.35 -1.74
N ARG A 239 7.70 8.94 -1.70
CA ARG A 239 8.83 9.88 -1.76
C ARG A 239 8.92 10.60 -3.09
N ALA A 240 8.69 9.90 -4.22
CA ALA A 240 8.69 10.50 -5.55
C ALA A 240 7.60 11.57 -5.67
N VAL A 241 6.36 11.24 -5.28
CA VAL A 241 5.25 12.20 -5.25
C VAL A 241 5.59 13.40 -4.36
N LEU A 242 6.16 13.16 -3.17
CA LEU A 242 6.51 14.22 -2.24
C LEU A 242 7.63 15.13 -2.78
N ARG A 243 8.67 14.57 -3.44
CA ARG A 243 9.73 15.36 -4.09
C ARG A 243 9.16 16.31 -5.14
N ASP A 244 8.28 15.79 -6.00
CA ASP A 244 7.63 16.57 -7.04
C ASP A 244 6.79 17.71 -6.45
N MET A 245 6.04 17.41 -5.38
CA MET A 245 5.23 18.41 -4.70
C MET A 245 6.07 19.47 -3.99
N LEU A 246 7.16 19.10 -3.36
CA LEU A 246 8.09 20.07 -2.74
C LEU A 246 8.78 20.94 -3.80
N ALA A 247 9.05 20.41 -4.98
CA ALA A 247 9.57 21.22 -6.10
C ALA A 247 8.56 22.26 -6.60
N CYS A 248 7.26 22.03 -6.45
CA CYS A 248 6.20 23.00 -6.74
C CYS A 248 6.06 24.10 -5.68
N GLN A 249 6.85 24.07 -4.61
CA GLN A 249 6.87 25.08 -3.53
C GLN A 249 5.51 25.25 -2.82
N SER A 250 5.18 26.50 -2.44
CA SER A 250 4.00 26.80 -1.62
C SER A 250 2.64 26.45 -2.26
N VAL A 251 2.57 26.36 -3.58
CA VAL A 251 1.31 26.02 -4.27
C VAL A 251 0.87 24.58 -4.01
N ALA A 252 1.82 23.68 -3.74
CA ALA A 252 1.55 22.29 -3.43
C ALA A 252 1.29 22.00 -1.93
N GLU A 253 1.39 22.99 -1.06
CA GLU A 253 1.27 22.79 0.40
C GLU A 253 -0.06 22.15 0.81
N ALA A 254 -1.15 22.49 0.12
CA ALA A 254 -2.46 21.87 0.36
C ALA A 254 -2.46 20.37 0.09
N PHE A 255 -1.75 19.92 -0.94
CA PHE A 255 -1.63 18.49 -1.26
C PHE A 255 -0.63 17.78 -0.35
N ILE A 256 0.52 18.40 -0.05
CA ILE A 256 1.47 17.87 0.94
C ILE A 256 0.76 17.63 2.29
N ARG A 257 -0.13 18.54 2.68
CA ARG A 257 -0.97 18.38 3.87
C ARG A 257 -1.85 17.13 3.78
N GLN A 258 -2.39 16.77 2.61
CA GLN A 258 -3.17 15.53 2.44
C GLN A 258 -2.29 14.28 2.56
N LEU A 259 -1.08 14.30 2.02
CA LEU A 259 -0.13 13.20 2.20
C LEU A 259 0.22 13.00 3.69
N ILE A 260 0.46 14.09 4.43
CA ILE A 260 0.70 14.02 5.88
C ILE A 260 -0.57 13.57 6.62
N PHE A 261 -1.77 13.91 6.12
CA PHE A 261 -3.03 13.46 6.71
C PHE A 261 -3.23 11.94 6.55
N ARG A 262 -2.85 11.39 5.39
CA ARG A 262 -2.80 9.95 5.15
C ARG A 262 -1.86 9.26 6.16
N ASP A 263 -0.68 9.82 6.38
CA ASP A 263 0.27 9.31 7.37
C ASP A 263 -0.29 9.38 8.79
N PHE A 264 -1.04 10.43 9.13
CA PHE A 264 -1.66 10.57 10.44
C PHE A 264 -2.68 9.46 10.74
N TYR A 265 -3.46 9.02 9.76
CA TYR A 265 -4.38 7.89 9.98
C TYR A 265 -3.62 6.58 10.22
N ALA A 266 -2.57 6.33 9.46
CA ALA A 266 -1.70 5.16 9.69
C ALA A 266 -1.00 5.23 11.07
N TYR A 267 -0.56 6.42 11.46
CA TYR A 267 0.01 6.69 12.78
C TYR A 267 -1.00 6.43 13.89
N LEU A 268 -2.26 6.86 13.75
CA LEU A 268 -3.31 6.57 14.73
C LEU A 268 -3.52 5.06 14.86
N LEU A 269 -3.61 4.34 13.76
CA LEU A 269 -3.79 2.88 13.76
C LEU A 269 -2.61 2.16 14.43
N PHE A 270 -1.38 2.65 14.23
CA PHE A 270 -0.20 2.10 14.91
C PHE A 270 -0.26 2.26 16.43
N HIS A 271 -0.62 3.48 16.90
CA HIS A 271 -0.64 3.81 18.33
C HIS A 271 -1.92 3.40 19.07
N ILE A 272 -3.01 3.19 18.35
CA ILE A 272 -4.32 2.79 18.89
C ILE A 272 -4.84 1.59 18.08
N PRO A 273 -4.29 0.38 18.27
CA PRO A 273 -4.71 -0.81 17.51
C PRO A 273 -6.20 -1.15 17.66
N THR A 274 -6.85 -0.69 18.73
CA THR A 274 -8.28 -0.91 18.98
C THR A 274 -9.20 -0.16 18.00
N LEU A 275 -8.66 0.76 17.17
CA LEU A 275 -9.44 1.47 16.14
C LEU A 275 -10.05 0.56 15.08
N GLU A 276 -9.51 -0.64 14.90
CA GLU A 276 -10.08 -1.61 13.96
C GLU A 276 -11.41 -2.21 14.42
N THR A 277 -11.66 -2.18 15.75
CA THR A 277 -12.81 -2.87 16.35
C THR A 277 -13.63 -2.00 17.28
N LYS A 278 -13.16 -0.79 17.61
CA LYS A 278 -13.82 0.12 18.56
C LYS A 278 -13.83 1.55 18.04
N ASN A 279 -14.88 2.27 18.39
CA ASN A 279 -14.98 3.71 18.13
C ASN A 279 -13.86 4.48 18.85
N TYR A 280 -13.33 5.51 18.18
CA TYR A 280 -12.15 6.26 18.66
C TYR A 280 -12.37 7.00 19.98
N LYS A 281 -13.46 7.72 20.14
CA LYS A 281 -13.70 8.59 21.30
C LYS A 281 -15.00 8.34 22.01
N TYR A 282 -16.05 8.00 21.28
CA TYR A 282 -17.40 7.91 21.79
C TYR A 282 -17.98 6.54 21.47
N GLY A 283 -18.75 5.96 22.37
CA GLY A 283 -19.53 4.78 22.09
C GLY A 283 -20.78 5.16 21.29
N PHE A 284 -20.90 4.65 20.08
CA PHE A 284 -22.07 4.84 19.22
C PHE A 284 -22.97 3.60 19.18
N ASN A 285 -22.90 2.78 20.23
CA ASN A 285 -23.72 1.57 20.33
C ASN A 285 -25.19 1.94 20.38
N GLY A 286 -26.02 1.23 19.62
CA GLY A 286 -27.48 1.41 19.61
C GLY A 286 -27.97 2.47 18.63
N ILE A 287 -27.11 2.98 17.75
CA ILE A 287 -27.50 3.83 16.62
C ILE A 287 -27.43 3.10 15.27
N GLU A 288 -27.11 1.82 15.32
CA GLU A 288 -27.05 0.94 14.16
C GLU A 288 -28.42 0.87 13.51
N ASP A 289 -28.48 1.00 12.19
CA ASP A 289 -29.67 0.96 11.36
C ASP A 289 -29.31 0.25 10.05
N ASP A 290 -29.61 -1.04 10.00
CA ASP A 290 -29.23 -1.89 8.88
C ASP A 290 -29.84 -1.43 7.55
N GLU A 291 -31.11 -0.94 7.56
CA GLU A 291 -31.77 -0.45 6.35
C GLU A 291 -31.04 0.79 5.79
N LYS A 292 -30.68 1.74 6.65
CA LYS A 292 -29.92 2.92 6.24
C LYS A 292 -28.52 2.56 5.76
N TYR A 293 -27.89 1.57 6.39
CA TYR A 293 -26.58 1.09 5.98
C TYR A 293 -26.63 0.42 4.60
N GLU A 294 -27.62 -0.42 4.33
CA GLU A 294 -27.83 -1.01 3.01
C GLU A 294 -28.09 0.06 1.93
N ARG A 295 -28.90 1.07 2.24
CA ARG A 295 -29.12 2.22 1.36
C ARG A 295 -27.85 3.02 1.11
N PHE A 296 -27.00 3.18 2.10
CA PHE A 296 -25.66 3.78 1.93
C PHE A 296 -24.80 2.95 0.99
N CYS A 297 -24.65 1.64 1.25
CA CYS A 297 -23.85 0.74 0.42
C CYS A 297 -24.32 0.66 -1.04
N SER A 298 -25.63 0.82 -1.28
CA SER A 298 -26.22 0.81 -2.63
C SER A 298 -26.35 2.17 -3.30
N ALA A 299 -25.81 3.24 -2.68
CA ALA A 299 -25.92 4.62 -3.16
C ALA A 299 -27.37 5.10 -3.38
N THR A 300 -28.26 4.73 -2.47
CA THR A 300 -29.70 5.05 -2.51
C THR A 300 -30.20 5.72 -1.24
N THR A 301 -29.35 6.48 -0.54
CA THR A 301 -29.68 7.19 0.70
C THR A 301 -30.72 8.29 0.47
N GLY A 302 -30.80 8.83 -0.76
CA GLY A 302 -31.61 10.00 -1.10
C GLY A 302 -30.90 11.33 -0.81
N VAL A 303 -29.64 11.28 -0.37
CA VAL A 303 -28.77 12.46 -0.20
C VAL A 303 -27.80 12.52 -1.39
N PRO A 304 -28.00 13.43 -2.36
CA PRO A 304 -27.29 13.39 -3.65
C PRO A 304 -25.78 13.33 -3.55
N ILE A 305 -25.17 14.10 -2.65
CA ILE A 305 -23.71 14.14 -2.46
C ILE A 305 -23.16 12.82 -1.90
N VAL A 306 -23.91 12.16 -0.99
CA VAL A 306 -23.52 10.86 -0.43
C VAL A 306 -23.62 9.78 -1.51
N ASP A 307 -24.76 9.77 -2.22
CA ASP A 307 -25.01 8.78 -3.27
C ASP A 307 -24.03 8.93 -4.45
N ALA A 308 -23.61 10.16 -4.78
CA ALA A 308 -22.59 10.41 -5.80
C ALA A 308 -21.23 9.83 -5.39
N GLY A 309 -20.77 10.11 -4.16
CA GLY A 309 -19.48 9.59 -3.67
C GLY A 309 -19.47 8.06 -3.58
N VAL A 310 -20.56 7.43 -3.12
CA VAL A 310 -20.62 5.96 -3.09
C VAL A 310 -20.64 5.37 -4.50
N ARG A 311 -21.32 6.00 -5.47
CA ARG A 311 -21.29 5.56 -6.87
C ARG A 311 -19.90 5.66 -7.47
N GLU A 312 -19.16 6.74 -7.21
CA GLU A 312 -17.80 6.92 -7.64
C GLU A 312 -16.89 5.80 -7.07
N LEU A 313 -16.98 5.55 -5.75
CA LEU A 313 -16.25 4.45 -5.12
C LEU A 313 -16.54 3.09 -5.77
N LEU A 314 -17.82 2.79 -6.05
CA LEU A 314 -18.23 1.51 -6.68
C LEU A 314 -17.75 1.37 -8.13
N GLN A 315 -17.62 2.49 -8.86
CA GLN A 315 -17.18 2.50 -10.24
C GLN A 315 -15.68 2.50 -10.39
N THR A 316 -14.99 3.33 -9.64
CA THR A 316 -13.55 3.62 -9.82
C THR A 316 -12.67 3.00 -8.76
N GLY A 317 -13.19 2.76 -7.55
CA GLY A 317 -12.42 2.36 -6.37
C GLY A 317 -11.79 3.54 -5.62
N GLU A 318 -12.12 4.78 -5.99
CA GLU A 318 -11.64 6.02 -5.36
C GLU A 318 -12.67 6.64 -4.40
#